data_94e8481f87cc958bf5f1583924c269ea
#
_entry.id   94e8481f87cc958bf5f1583924c269ea
#
_cell.length_a   1.000
_cell.length_b   1.000
_cell.length_c   1.000
_cell.angle_alpha   90.00
_cell.angle_beta   90.00
_cell.angle_gamma   90.00
#
_symmetry.space_group_name_H-M   'P 1'
#
loop_
_entity.id
_entity.type
_entity.pdbx_description
1 polymer ?
#
loop_
_entity_poly.entity_id
_entity_poly.type
_entity_poly.pdbx_seq_one_letter_code
_entity_poly.pdbx_strand_id
1 'polypeptide(L)'
;MAEQQKILKDIRYYECAAVPGPGRPTPTSSSELLGIPKAAHRIGARIACMLNAEDFSVGAYHHVYIAFSPALSDGEVVPTDFGLEWWQRYVAYGVPADFKSLTDDQKLQRLQEATFDVLQTLSPDSLQLVQSIKERLSAEGPRTRILRAAKDTKAFRFEVWFDVPLWREQAYLYVLARNKCTGQVLEAPPLPLKDFEHAFPLVATISFAKGILNLKPRQSFSAELSLKSYSTPIQIPLSEFAAQPIIPPDAAR
;
A
#
# COMPACT_ATOMS: atom_id res chain seq x y z
N MET A 1 -15.34 27.30 -2.93
CA MET A 1 -13.91 26.95 -3.07
C MET A 1 -13.85 25.47 -3.39
N ALA A 2 -13.15 25.06 -4.45
CA ALA A 2 -12.96 23.62 -4.72
C ALA A 2 -12.19 23.01 -3.56
N GLU A 3 -12.74 21.96 -2.96
CA GLU A 3 -12.09 21.24 -1.87
C GLU A 3 -10.80 20.59 -2.41
N GLN A 4 -9.67 20.84 -1.75
CA GLN A 4 -8.39 20.34 -2.23
C GLN A 4 -8.38 18.82 -2.10
N GLN A 5 -8.34 18.10 -3.22
CA GLN A 5 -8.21 16.65 -3.25
C GLN A 5 -6.89 16.22 -2.61
N LYS A 6 -6.93 15.20 -1.75
CA LYS A 6 -5.75 14.64 -1.07
C LYS A 6 -5.50 13.22 -1.51
N ILE A 7 -4.25 12.92 -1.82
CA ILE A 7 -3.83 11.57 -2.19
C ILE A 7 -3.99 10.64 -0.98
N LEU A 8 -4.59 9.47 -1.21
CA LEU A 8 -4.79 8.45 -0.19
C LEU A 8 -3.44 7.96 0.36
N LYS A 9 -3.32 7.88 1.69
CA LYS A 9 -2.09 7.48 2.38
C LYS A 9 -2.24 6.20 3.18
N ASP A 10 -3.44 5.94 3.72
CA ASP A 10 -3.63 4.85 4.66
C ASP A 10 -5.06 4.31 4.62
N ILE A 11 -5.20 3.00 4.78
CA ILE A 11 -6.46 2.29 4.96
C ILE A 11 -6.33 1.42 6.21
N ARG A 12 -7.27 1.58 7.16
CA ARG A 12 -7.27 0.80 8.42
C ARG A 12 -8.62 0.17 8.66
N TYR A 13 -8.59 -0.91 9.43
CA TYR A 13 -9.76 -1.70 9.78
C TYR A 13 -10.09 -1.56 11.25
N TYR A 14 -11.36 -1.36 11.52
CA TYR A 14 -11.93 -1.19 12.84
C TYR A 14 -13.19 -2.05 12.99
N GLU A 15 -13.57 -2.33 14.21
CA GLU A 15 -14.81 -3.02 14.56
C GLU A 15 -15.78 -2.02 15.21
N CYS A 16 -17.06 -2.11 14.89
CA CYS A 16 -18.08 -1.30 15.55
C CYS A 16 -19.41 -2.05 15.65
N ALA A 17 -20.11 -1.87 16.78
CA ALA A 17 -21.45 -2.43 16.99
C ALA A 17 -22.54 -1.66 16.24
N ALA A 18 -22.26 -0.44 15.81
CA ALA A 18 -23.18 0.44 15.09
C ALA A 18 -22.42 1.31 14.12
N VAL A 19 -23.12 1.90 13.12
CA VAL A 19 -22.52 2.84 12.17
C VAL A 19 -21.87 4.00 12.92
N PRO A 20 -20.58 4.34 12.63
CA PRO A 20 -19.88 5.45 13.28
C PRO A 20 -20.59 6.78 13.10
N GLY A 21 -20.58 7.62 14.14
CA GLY A 21 -21.23 8.94 14.08
C GLY A 21 -21.14 9.68 15.42
N PRO A 22 -21.53 10.96 15.43
CA PRO A 22 -21.55 11.76 16.65
C PRO A 22 -22.44 11.11 17.73
N GLY A 23 -21.93 11.06 18.96
CA GLY A 23 -22.65 10.46 20.10
C GLY A 23 -22.74 8.93 20.09
N ARG A 24 -22.10 8.24 19.16
CA ARG A 24 -22.01 6.79 19.11
C ARG A 24 -20.63 6.30 19.57
N PRO A 25 -20.51 5.03 20.02
CA PRO A 25 -19.22 4.46 20.37
C PRO A 25 -18.25 4.58 19.20
N THR A 26 -17.03 4.99 19.51
CA THR A 26 -15.94 5.07 18.51
C THR A 26 -15.55 3.65 18.07
N PRO A 27 -15.36 3.41 16.76
CA PRO A 27 -14.85 2.13 16.29
C PRO A 27 -13.52 1.76 16.95
N THR A 28 -13.34 0.49 17.26
CA THR A 28 -12.18 -0.04 17.97
C THR A 28 -11.33 -0.97 17.10
N SER A 29 -10.04 -0.99 17.34
CA SER A 29 -9.10 -1.96 16.76
C SER A 29 -8.83 -3.16 17.67
N SER A 30 -9.64 -3.34 18.73
CA SER A 30 -9.39 -4.37 19.78
C SER A 30 -9.57 -5.81 19.30
N SER A 31 -10.21 -6.04 18.16
CA SER A 31 -10.53 -7.38 17.63
C SER A 31 -11.44 -8.24 18.54
N GLU A 32 -12.19 -7.61 19.45
CA GLU A 32 -13.05 -8.33 20.41
C GLU A 32 -14.42 -8.68 19.83
N LEU A 33 -14.97 -7.82 18.98
CA LEU A 33 -16.31 -7.97 18.42
C LEU A 33 -16.33 -8.99 17.29
N LEU A 34 -15.49 -8.82 16.28
CA LEU A 34 -15.47 -9.59 15.03
C LEU A 34 -14.22 -10.48 14.90
N GLY A 35 -13.20 -10.23 15.71
CA GLY A 35 -11.95 -10.98 15.66
C GLY A 35 -11.15 -10.69 14.38
N ILE A 36 -11.06 -9.42 13.97
CA ILE A 36 -10.25 -9.02 12.81
C ILE A 36 -8.78 -9.37 13.08
N PRO A 37 -8.13 -10.17 12.20
CA PRO A 37 -6.74 -10.56 12.40
C PRO A 37 -5.79 -9.35 12.35
N LYS A 38 -4.75 -9.34 13.20
CA LYS A 38 -3.71 -8.28 13.17
C LYS A 38 -3.03 -8.16 11.80
N ALA A 39 -2.96 -9.26 11.04
CA ALA A 39 -2.42 -9.28 9.70
C ALA A 39 -3.21 -8.40 8.71
N ALA A 40 -4.47 -8.11 8.99
CA ALA A 40 -5.36 -7.34 8.11
C ALA A 40 -4.80 -5.96 7.78
N HIS A 41 -4.09 -5.30 8.72
CA HIS A 41 -3.52 -3.98 8.43
C HIS A 41 -2.52 -3.99 7.27
N ARG A 42 -1.87 -5.13 6.98
CA ARG A 42 -0.98 -5.28 5.81
C ARG A 42 -1.74 -5.25 4.49
N ILE A 43 -2.99 -5.71 4.46
CA ILE A 43 -3.87 -5.62 3.28
C ILE A 43 -4.19 -4.16 3.00
N GLY A 44 -4.71 -3.45 4.00
CA GLY A 44 -5.04 -2.02 3.86
C GLY A 44 -3.84 -1.17 3.46
N ALA A 45 -2.69 -1.38 4.12
CA ALA A 45 -1.45 -0.68 3.81
C ALA A 45 -0.97 -0.95 2.37
N ARG A 46 -1.04 -2.21 1.89
CA ARG A 46 -0.64 -2.57 0.52
C ARG A 46 -1.52 -1.88 -0.50
N ILE A 47 -2.84 -1.97 -0.36
CA ILE A 47 -3.80 -1.34 -1.26
C ILE A 47 -3.60 0.19 -1.25
N ALA A 48 -3.45 0.79 -0.06
CA ALA A 48 -3.18 2.22 0.07
C ALA A 48 -1.88 2.64 -0.62
N CYS A 49 -0.80 1.88 -0.48
CA CYS A 49 0.48 2.16 -1.15
C CYS A 49 0.37 2.03 -2.68
N MET A 50 -0.36 1.02 -3.19
CA MET A 50 -0.59 0.86 -4.63
C MET A 50 -1.37 2.04 -5.21
N LEU A 51 -2.45 2.44 -4.54
CA LEU A 51 -3.27 3.58 -4.94
C LEU A 51 -2.54 4.92 -4.79
N ASN A 52 -1.72 5.06 -3.75
CA ASN A 52 -0.88 6.26 -3.56
C ASN A 52 0.14 6.45 -4.70
N ALA A 53 0.70 5.36 -5.21
CA ALA A 53 1.62 5.40 -6.35
C ALA A 53 0.97 5.87 -7.66
N GLU A 54 -0.36 5.81 -7.74
CA GLU A 54 -1.19 6.26 -8.86
C GLU A 54 -1.92 7.60 -8.55
N ASP A 55 -1.47 8.34 -7.54
CA ASP A 55 -2.05 9.61 -7.11
C ASP A 55 -3.56 9.57 -6.80
N PHE A 56 -4.08 8.39 -6.40
CA PHE A 56 -5.51 8.20 -6.11
C PHE A 56 -5.99 9.04 -4.94
N SER A 57 -7.19 9.62 -5.10
CA SER A 57 -7.83 10.46 -4.09
C SER A 57 -9.27 10.02 -3.80
N VAL A 58 -9.66 10.15 -2.54
CA VAL A 58 -11.04 9.99 -2.07
C VAL A 58 -11.64 11.34 -1.59
N GLY A 59 -11.13 12.46 -2.11
CA GLY A 59 -11.57 13.82 -1.77
C GLY A 59 -10.70 14.50 -0.71
N ALA A 60 -11.29 15.13 0.28
CA ALA A 60 -10.61 15.95 1.29
C ALA A 60 -9.81 15.15 2.34
N TYR A 61 -9.97 13.85 2.35
CA TYR A 61 -9.35 12.96 3.32
C TYR A 61 -8.17 12.19 2.70
N HIS A 62 -7.19 11.79 3.52
CA HIS A 62 -6.10 10.94 3.07
C HIS A 62 -5.96 9.63 3.87
N HIS A 63 -6.86 9.38 4.84
CA HIS A 63 -6.97 8.13 5.56
C HIS A 63 -8.42 7.64 5.51
N VAL A 64 -8.62 6.42 5.09
CA VAL A 64 -9.91 5.73 5.07
C VAL A 64 -9.90 4.66 6.16
N TYR A 65 -10.85 4.77 7.09
CA TYR A 65 -11.01 3.84 8.21
C TYR A 65 -12.29 3.03 8.00
N ILE A 66 -12.15 1.76 7.62
CA ILE A 66 -13.28 0.87 7.36
C ILE A 66 -13.72 0.26 8.69
N ALA A 67 -14.91 0.60 9.12
CA ALA A 67 -15.52 0.14 10.35
C ALA A 67 -16.52 -0.99 10.05
N PHE A 68 -16.10 -2.22 10.30
CA PHE A 68 -16.93 -3.41 10.08
C PHE A 68 -17.99 -3.55 11.16
N SER A 69 -19.23 -3.78 10.75
CA SER A 69 -20.38 -3.84 11.64
C SER A 69 -21.35 -4.97 11.30
N PRO A 70 -21.75 -5.78 12.29
CA PRO A 70 -22.81 -6.77 12.11
C PRO A 70 -24.22 -6.14 12.15
N ALA A 71 -24.33 -4.83 12.39
CA ALA A 71 -25.61 -4.09 12.40
C ALA A 71 -26.05 -3.66 11.00
N LEU A 72 -25.22 -3.85 9.98
CA LEU A 72 -25.52 -3.59 8.57
C LEU A 72 -25.70 -4.92 7.83
N SER A 73 -26.41 -4.87 6.69
CA SER A 73 -26.48 -6.02 5.78
C SER A 73 -25.09 -6.38 5.25
N ASP A 74 -24.82 -7.66 5.00
CA ASP A 74 -23.54 -8.10 4.44
C ASP A 74 -23.26 -7.39 3.11
N GLY A 75 -22.08 -6.77 3.00
CA GLY A 75 -21.66 -6.01 1.83
C GLY A 75 -22.22 -4.59 1.74
N GLU A 76 -23.06 -4.16 2.68
CA GLU A 76 -23.57 -2.79 2.69
C GLU A 76 -22.48 -1.79 3.03
N VAL A 77 -22.28 -0.77 2.17
CA VAL A 77 -21.30 0.30 2.38
C VAL A 77 -22.03 1.59 2.76
N VAL A 78 -21.72 2.12 3.93
CA VAL A 78 -22.30 3.38 4.41
C VAL A 78 -21.18 4.40 4.64
N PRO A 79 -20.92 5.31 3.67
CA PRO A 79 -20.03 6.44 3.87
C PRO A 79 -20.54 7.33 5.01
N THR A 80 -19.63 7.77 5.88
CA THR A 80 -19.97 8.69 6.96
C THR A 80 -19.20 10.00 6.80
N ASP A 81 -19.71 11.09 7.34
CA ASP A 81 -18.97 12.35 7.47
C ASP A 81 -18.20 12.41 8.80
N PHE A 82 -18.12 11.28 9.50
CA PHE A 82 -17.48 11.16 10.80
C PHE A 82 -16.00 10.79 10.68
N GLY A 83 -15.16 11.52 11.38
CA GLY A 83 -13.74 11.23 11.64
C GLY A 83 -13.36 11.84 12.98
N LEU A 84 -12.40 11.25 13.70
CA LEU A 84 -11.86 11.84 14.93
C LEU A 84 -10.95 13.03 14.61
N GLU A 85 -10.38 13.01 13.40
CA GLU A 85 -9.49 14.03 12.89
C GLU A 85 -9.92 14.47 11.49
N TRP A 86 -9.66 15.70 11.13
CA TRP A 86 -10.05 16.29 9.85
C TRP A 86 -9.45 15.58 8.61
N TRP A 87 -8.42 14.81 8.78
CA TRP A 87 -7.71 14.10 7.70
C TRP A 87 -8.17 12.66 7.53
N GLN A 88 -9.06 12.14 8.37
CA GLN A 88 -9.57 10.77 8.34
C GLN A 88 -11.07 10.72 8.12
N ARG A 89 -11.54 9.63 7.54
CA ARG A 89 -12.97 9.35 7.34
C ARG A 89 -13.28 7.91 7.69
N TYR A 90 -14.28 7.69 8.50
CA TYR A 90 -14.85 6.37 8.70
C TYR A 90 -15.86 6.03 7.60
N VAL A 91 -15.83 4.77 7.15
CA VAL A 91 -16.83 4.17 6.27
C VAL A 91 -17.29 2.89 6.95
N ALA A 92 -18.58 2.75 7.22
CA ALA A 92 -19.11 1.52 7.78
C ALA A 92 -19.30 0.49 6.66
N TYR A 93 -18.99 -0.77 6.96
CA TYR A 93 -19.16 -1.90 6.07
C TYR A 93 -19.85 -3.05 6.79
N GLY A 94 -20.94 -3.56 6.19
CA GLY A 94 -21.71 -4.68 6.72
C GLY A 94 -20.96 -6.00 6.59
N VAL A 95 -21.00 -6.80 7.65
CA VAL A 95 -20.45 -8.16 7.66
C VAL A 95 -21.52 -9.16 8.12
N PRO A 96 -21.46 -10.42 7.64
CA PRO A 96 -22.43 -11.43 8.05
C PRO A 96 -22.32 -11.74 9.54
N ALA A 97 -23.41 -12.20 10.15
CA ALA A 97 -23.48 -12.49 11.58
C ALA A 97 -22.47 -13.53 12.06
N ASP A 98 -22.07 -14.44 11.18
CA ASP A 98 -21.09 -15.49 11.42
C ASP A 98 -19.63 -15.08 11.10
N PHE A 99 -19.36 -13.81 10.75
CA PHE A 99 -18.03 -13.33 10.41
C PHE A 99 -16.99 -13.69 11.48
N LYS A 100 -17.35 -13.63 12.77
CA LYS A 100 -16.45 -13.96 13.87
C LYS A 100 -15.95 -15.41 13.81
N SER A 101 -16.77 -16.32 13.31
CA SER A 101 -16.46 -17.76 13.20
C SER A 101 -15.62 -18.15 11.97
N LEU A 102 -15.43 -17.21 11.02
CA LEU A 102 -14.58 -17.44 9.86
C LEU A 102 -13.12 -17.67 10.27
N THR A 103 -12.39 -18.45 9.47
CA THR A 103 -10.93 -18.58 9.62
C THR A 103 -10.24 -17.24 9.33
N ASP A 104 -9.01 -17.08 9.79
CA ASP A 104 -8.24 -15.85 9.53
C ASP A 104 -8.08 -15.58 8.03
N ASP A 105 -7.82 -16.60 7.22
CA ASP A 105 -7.69 -16.47 5.76
C ASP A 105 -9.00 -16.01 5.11
N GLN A 106 -10.13 -16.57 5.52
CA GLN A 106 -11.45 -16.15 5.04
C GLN A 106 -11.73 -14.69 5.43
N LYS A 107 -11.40 -14.31 6.67
CA LYS A 107 -11.53 -12.92 7.13
C LYS A 107 -10.65 -11.99 6.31
N LEU A 108 -9.38 -12.33 6.07
CA LEU A 108 -8.45 -11.51 5.28
C LEU A 108 -8.95 -11.34 3.84
N GLN A 109 -9.49 -12.38 3.22
CA GLN A 109 -10.10 -12.29 1.90
C GLN A 109 -11.29 -11.34 1.89
N ARG A 110 -12.23 -11.49 2.85
CA ARG A 110 -13.42 -10.61 2.97
C ARG A 110 -13.03 -9.15 3.22
N LEU A 111 -12.01 -8.89 4.04
CA LEU A 111 -11.51 -7.56 4.29
C LEU A 111 -10.90 -6.92 3.04
N GLN A 112 -10.20 -7.71 2.23
CA GLN A 112 -9.68 -7.25 0.94
C GLN A 112 -10.81 -6.90 -0.03
N GLU A 113 -11.82 -7.75 -0.18
CA GLU A 113 -13.01 -7.50 -1.01
C GLU A 113 -13.74 -6.24 -0.55
N ALA A 114 -14.05 -6.15 0.74
CA ALA A 114 -14.69 -4.97 1.35
C ALA A 114 -13.92 -3.66 1.11
N THR A 115 -12.59 -3.74 1.10
CA THR A 115 -11.77 -2.57 0.82
C THR A 115 -12.01 -2.03 -0.58
N PHE A 116 -12.10 -2.92 -1.58
CA PHE A 116 -12.39 -2.52 -2.95
C PHE A 116 -13.82 -1.99 -3.11
N ASP A 117 -14.82 -2.60 -2.46
CA ASP A 117 -16.21 -2.13 -2.49
C ASP A 117 -16.32 -0.71 -1.90
N VAL A 118 -15.65 -0.45 -0.77
CA VAL A 118 -15.58 0.87 -0.14
C VAL A 118 -14.91 1.89 -1.08
N LEU A 119 -13.77 1.54 -1.68
CA LEU A 119 -13.06 2.45 -2.59
C LEU A 119 -13.86 2.79 -3.84
N GLN A 120 -14.58 1.83 -4.41
CA GLN A 120 -15.48 2.04 -5.55
C GLN A 120 -16.63 2.96 -5.17
N THR A 121 -17.20 2.80 -3.97
CA THR A 121 -18.26 3.66 -3.46
C THR A 121 -17.79 5.10 -3.20
N LEU A 122 -16.57 5.27 -2.66
CA LEU A 122 -16.02 6.59 -2.35
C LEU A 122 -15.53 7.35 -3.58
N SER A 123 -15.12 6.67 -4.63
CA SER A 123 -14.53 7.28 -5.82
C SER A 123 -15.05 6.62 -7.10
N PRO A 124 -16.32 6.83 -7.45
CA PRO A 124 -16.94 6.21 -8.62
C PRO A 124 -16.28 6.62 -9.94
N ASP A 125 -15.67 7.80 -10.00
CA ASP A 125 -14.94 8.28 -11.19
C ASP A 125 -13.61 7.54 -11.41
N SER A 126 -13.13 6.81 -10.42
CA SER A 126 -11.85 6.07 -10.45
C SER A 126 -12.04 4.54 -10.50
N LEU A 127 -13.21 4.06 -10.88
CA LEU A 127 -13.53 2.62 -10.91
C LEU A 127 -12.51 1.78 -11.69
N GLN A 128 -12.05 2.27 -12.85
CA GLN A 128 -11.07 1.55 -13.68
C GLN A 128 -9.73 1.38 -12.96
N LEU A 129 -9.26 2.42 -12.26
CA LEU A 129 -8.03 2.35 -11.49
C LEU A 129 -8.17 1.37 -10.32
N VAL A 130 -9.25 1.47 -9.55
CA VAL A 130 -9.52 0.56 -8.42
C VAL A 130 -9.59 -0.89 -8.90
N GLN A 131 -10.25 -1.13 -10.04
CA GLN A 131 -10.33 -2.47 -10.63
C GLN A 131 -8.96 -2.98 -11.09
N SER A 132 -8.14 -2.15 -11.75
CA SER A 132 -6.79 -2.53 -12.18
C SER A 132 -5.89 -2.91 -11.01
N ILE A 133 -5.98 -2.20 -9.89
CA ILE A 133 -5.26 -2.53 -8.65
C ILE A 133 -5.74 -3.87 -8.08
N LYS A 134 -7.06 -4.12 -8.08
CA LYS A 134 -7.64 -5.39 -7.63
C LYS A 134 -7.14 -6.57 -8.47
N GLU A 135 -7.16 -6.44 -9.79
CA GLU A 135 -6.67 -7.46 -10.73
C GLU A 135 -5.18 -7.73 -10.56
N ARG A 136 -4.38 -6.67 -10.47
CA ARG A 136 -2.96 -6.78 -10.25
C ARG A 136 -2.63 -7.46 -8.93
N LEU A 137 -3.31 -7.10 -7.84
CA LEU A 137 -3.13 -7.73 -6.54
C LEU A 137 -3.53 -9.21 -6.56
N SER A 138 -4.58 -9.55 -7.29
CA SER A 138 -5.03 -10.94 -7.47
C SER A 138 -4.02 -11.77 -8.28
N ALA A 139 -3.38 -11.17 -9.29
CA ALA A 139 -2.40 -11.85 -10.14
C ALA A 139 -1.02 -12.00 -9.48
N GLU A 140 -0.53 -10.97 -8.80
CA GLU A 140 0.82 -10.92 -8.22
C GLU A 140 0.87 -11.36 -6.75
N GLY A 141 -0.26 -11.32 -6.04
CA GLY A 141 -0.38 -11.72 -4.64
C GLY A 141 0.29 -10.77 -3.66
N PRO A 142 0.67 -11.27 -2.47
CA PRO A 142 1.19 -10.44 -1.38
C PRO A 142 2.57 -9.82 -1.65
N ARG A 143 3.28 -10.31 -2.68
CA ARG A 143 4.59 -9.80 -3.11
C ARG A 143 4.51 -8.79 -4.25
N THR A 144 3.31 -8.25 -4.52
CA THR A 144 3.12 -7.18 -5.50
C THR A 144 4.10 -6.04 -5.23
N ARG A 145 4.92 -5.74 -6.24
CA ARG A 145 5.92 -4.66 -6.17
C ARG A 145 5.24 -3.33 -6.41
N ILE A 146 5.48 -2.35 -5.56
CA ILE A 146 4.88 -1.01 -5.59
C ILE A 146 5.97 0.00 -5.94
N LEU A 147 5.73 0.84 -6.95
CA LEU A 147 6.69 1.85 -7.35
C LEU A 147 6.82 2.91 -6.25
N ARG A 148 8.05 3.09 -5.76
CA ARG A 148 8.37 4.13 -4.79
C ARG A 148 8.88 5.41 -5.45
N ALA A 149 9.78 5.27 -6.42
CA ALA A 149 10.37 6.40 -7.12
C ALA A 149 11.02 5.94 -8.43
N ALA A 150 11.12 6.87 -9.38
CA ALA A 150 11.83 6.64 -10.63
C ALA A 150 12.78 7.80 -10.94
N LYS A 151 13.84 7.53 -11.67
CA LYS A 151 14.81 8.52 -12.14
C LYS A 151 15.23 8.23 -13.57
N ASP A 152 14.97 9.18 -14.43
CA ASP A 152 15.48 9.17 -15.79
C ASP A 152 16.86 9.80 -15.90
N THR A 153 17.74 9.13 -16.63
CA THR A 153 19.04 9.64 -17.08
C THR A 153 19.10 9.58 -18.60
N LYS A 154 20.21 9.98 -19.20
CA LYS A 154 20.39 9.88 -20.66
C LYS A 154 20.37 8.42 -21.14
N ALA A 155 21.00 7.49 -20.40
CA ALA A 155 21.17 6.09 -20.81
C ALA A 155 20.20 5.12 -20.13
N PHE A 156 19.78 5.42 -18.92
CA PHE A 156 18.98 4.50 -18.10
C PHE A 156 17.75 5.19 -17.52
N ARG A 157 16.68 4.41 -17.33
CA ARG A 157 15.59 4.68 -16.39
C ARG A 157 15.78 3.76 -15.19
N PHE A 158 15.98 4.35 -14.01
CA PHE A 158 16.03 3.64 -12.74
C PHE A 158 14.67 3.68 -12.08
N GLU A 159 14.24 2.54 -11.53
CA GLU A 159 12.98 2.41 -10.79
C GLU A 159 13.28 1.70 -9.46
N VAL A 160 12.75 2.27 -8.39
CA VAL A 160 12.84 1.70 -7.05
C VAL A 160 11.46 1.26 -6.62
N TRP A 161 11.32 -0.01 -6.32
CA TRP A 161 10.09 -0.67 -5.95
C TRP A 161 10.23 -1.25 -4.54
N PHE A 162 9.12 -1.47 -3.86
CA PHE A 162 9.07 -2.19 -2.58
C PHE A 162 7.84 -3.10 -2.54
N ASP A 163 7.83 -4.06 -1.61
CA ASP A 163 6.66 -4.89 -1.33
C ASP A 163 6.12 -4.63 0.07
N VAL A 164 4.83 -4.95 0.26
CA VAL A 164 4.16 -4.99 1.57
C VAL A 164 3.73 -6.43 1.81
N PRO A 165 4.61 -7.29 2.32
CA PRO A 165 4.34 -8.72 2.47
C PRO A 165 3.31 -9.00 3.55
N LEU A 166 2.97 -10.25 3.74
CA LEU A 166 2.14 -10.70 4.85
C LEU A 166 2.79 -10.37 6.21
N TRP A 167 2.01 -10.44 7.27
CA TRP A 167 2.48 -10.16 8.61
C TRP A 167 3.66 -11.07 9.00
N ARG A 168 4.71 -10.45 9.56
CA ARG A 168 5.97 -11.09 9.95
C ARG A 168 6.87 -11.58 8.83
N GLU A 169 6.50 -11.44 7.57
CA GLU A 169 7.40 -11.71 6.47
C GLU A 169 8.34 -10.54 6.20
N GLN A 170 9.52 -10.85 5.67
CA GLN A 170 10.53 -9.87 5.30
C GLN A 170 10.06 -9.04 4.10
N ALA A 171 10.03 -7.72 4.25
CA ALA A 171 9.83 -6.78 3.15
C ALA A 171 11.16 -6.48 2.43
N TYR A 172 11.08 -6.11 1.16
CA TYR A 172 12.27 -5.81 0.34
C TYR A 172 12.10 -4.54 -0.46
N LEU A 173 13.25 -3.91 -0.75
CA LEU A 173 13.41 -2.87 -1.75
C LEU A 173 14.05 -3.51 -2.98
N TYR A 174 13.48 -3.25 -4.17
CA TYR A 174 13.96 -3.74 -5.46
C TYR A 174 14.39 -2.56 -6.30
N VAL A 175 15.50 -2.69 -7.00
CA VAL A 175 16.02 -1.62 -7.85
C VAL A 175 16.26 -2.13 -9.26
N LEU A 176 15.56 -1.53 -10.21
CA LEU A 176 15.64 -1.88 -11.63
C LEU A 176 16.36 -0.76 -12.40
N ALA A 177 17.14 -1.14 -13.39
CA ALA A 177 17.76 -0.25 -14.36
C ALA A 177 17.37 -0.69 -15.78
N ARG A 178 16.53 0.10 -16.46
CA ARG A 178 16.19 -0.16 -17.86
C ARG A 178 17.09 0.68 -18.76
N ASN A 179 17.88 0.02 -19.62
CA ASN A 179 18.68 0.68 -20.63
C ASN A 179 17.74 1.24 -21.73
N LYS A 180 17.80 2.55 -21.96
CA LYS A 180 16.90 3.24 -22.91
C LYS A 180 17.20 2.94 -24.38
N CYS A 181 18.44 2.54 -24.71
CA CYS A 181 18.84 2.22 -26.07
C CYS A 181 18.49 0.77 -26.44
N THR A 182 18.73 -0.17 -25.54
CA THR A 182 18.56 -1.60 -25.82
C THR A 182 17.23 -2.17 -25.30
N GLY A 183 16.54 -1.45 -24.40
CA GLY A 183 15.36 -1.95 -23.69
C GLY A 183 15.68 -2.98 -22.59
N GLN A 184 16.94 -3.40 -22.45
CA GLN A 184 17.36 -4.39 -21.46
C GLN A 184 17.04 -3.93 -20.05
N VAL A 185 16.47 -4.82 -19.24
CA VAL A 185 16.19 -4.61 -17.82
C VAL A 185 17.21 -5.37 -16.99
N LEU A 186 17.84 -4.66 -16.09
CA LEU A 186 18.79 -5.16 -15.12
C LEU A 186 18.21 -4.97 -13.72
N GLU A 187 18.46 -5.87 -12.79
CA GLU A 187 17.99 -5.78 -11.39
C GLU A 187 19.19 -5.92 -10.44
N ALA A 188 19.25 -5.06 -9.43
CA ALA A 188 20.18 -5.20 -8.33
C ALA A 188 19.68 -6.25 -7.32
N PRO A 189 20.56 -6.85 -6.50
CA PRO A 189 20.12 -7.73 -5.42
C PRO A 189 19.08 -7.04 -4.52
N PRO A 190 17.97 -7.71 -4.15
CA PRO A 190 16.95 -7.13 -3.28
C PRO A 190 17.54 -6.73 -1.92
N LEU A 191 17.17 -5.54 -1.45
CA LEU A 191 17.63 -5.01 -0.16
C LEU A 191 16.56 -5.26 0.90
N PRO A 192 16.87 -5.98 2.01
CA PRO A 192 15.90 -6.27 3.05
C PRO A 192 15.53 -5.00 3.81
N LEU A 193 14.22 -4.81 4.05
CA LEU A 193 13.67 -3.73 4.87
C LEU A 193 13.23 -4.28 6.22
N LYS A 194 13.55 -3.64 7.33
CA LYS A 194 13.03 -4.01 8.66
C LYS A 194 11.51 -3.86 8.75
N ASP A 195 10.98 -2.85 8.07
CA ASP A 195 9.57 -2.66 7.80
C ASP A 195 9.40 -2.03 6.41
N PHE A 196 8.28 -2.33 5.73
CA PHE A 196 7.99 -1.77 4.40
C PHE A 196 7.93 -0.24 4.43
N GLU A 197 7.47 0.35 5.54
CA GLU A 197 7.39 1.80 5.72
C GLU A 197 8.75 2.49 5.61
N HIS A 198 9.85 1.77 5.88
CA HIS A 198 11.20 2.31 5.74
C HIS A 198 11.57 2.65 4.28
N ALA A 199 10.87 2.07 3.28
CA ALA A 199 11.05 2.46 1.89
C ALA A 199 10.83 3.98 1.66
N PHE A 200 9.91 4.59 2.40
CA PHE A 200 9.58 6.01 2.24
C PHE A 200 10.69 6.95 2.69
N PRO A 201 11.24 6.85 3.91
CA PRO A 201 12.36 7.68 4.31
C PRO A 201 13.69 7.27 3.69
N LEU A 202 13.93 6.00 3.33
CA LEU A 202 15.16 5.55 2.67
C LEU A 202 15.33 6.11 1.27
N VAL A 203 14.23 6.23 0.51
CA VAL A 203 14.23 6.64 -0.89
C VAL A 203 13.49 7.97 -1.04
N ALA A 204 14.09 9.04 -0.53
CA ALA A 204 13.58 10.40 -0.74
C ALA A 204 14.00 10.95 -2.10
N THR A 205 15.26 10.70 -2.52
CA THR A 205 15.76 11.09 -3.83
C THR A 205 16.68 10.02 -4.41
N ILE A 206 16.71 9.96 -5.75
CA ILE A 206 17.58 9.07 -6.51
C ILE A 206 18.56 9.93 -7.32
N SER A 207 19.85 9.57 -7.30
CA SER A 207 20.86 10.17 -8.16
C SER A 207 21.78 9.10 -8.74
N PHE A 208 22.27 9.32 -9.97
CA PHE A 208 23.20 8.42 -10.64
C PHE A 208 24.38 9.22 -11.17
N ALA A 209 25.57 8.84 -10.75
CA ALA A 209 26.83 9.46 -11.20
C ALA A 209 27.96 8.46 -11.13
N LYS A 210 28.90 8.53 -12.09
CA LYS A 210 30.12 7.70 -12.14
C LYS A 210 29.84 6.18 -12.00
N GLY A 211 28.72 5.71 -12.59
CA GLY A 211 28.33 4.30 -12.53
C GLY A 211 27.73 3.84 -11.21
N ILE A 212 27.43 4.75 -10.27
CA ILE A 212 26.85 4.44 -8.95
C ILE A 212 25.47 5.08 -8.84
N LEU A 213 24.47 4.25 -8.53
CA LEU A 213 23.13 4.70 -8.14
C LEU A 213 23.14 4.99 -6.63
N ASN A 214 22.67 6.17 -6.24
CA ASN A 214 22.55 6.56 -4.86
C ASN A 214 21.08 6.75 -4.50
N LEU A 215 20.61 6.01 -3.50
CA LEU A 215 19.32 6.23 -2.86
C LEU A 215 19.59 7.09 -1.60
N LYS A 216 19.10 8.32 -1.62
CA LYS A 216 19.34 9.28 -0.55
C LYS A 216 18.15 9.34 0.39
N PRO A 217 18.37 9.25 1.71
CA PRO A 217 17.31 9.29 2.69
C PRO A 217 16.71 10.70 2.84
N ARG A 218 15.50 10.74 3.41
CA ARG A 218 14.90 11.98 3.87
C ARG A 218 15.71 12.55 5.03
N GLN A 219 15.93 13.86 4.98
CA GLN A 219 16.63 14.60 6.02
C GLN A 219 15.61 15.13 7.04
N SER A 220 15.31 14.34 8.07
CA SER A 220 14.48 14.75 9.20
C SER A 220 14.79 13.87 10.40
N PHE A 221 14.59 14.37 11.62
CA PHE A 221 14.80 13.64 12.86
C PHE A 221 14.05 12.30 12.90
N SER A 222 12.79 12.28 12.48
CA SER A 222 11.99 11.04 12.42
C SER A 222 12.59 10.02 11.43
N ALA A 223 13.07 10.47 10.27
CA ALA A 223 13.72 9.60 9.30
C ALA A 223 15.04 9.03 9.85
N GLU A 224 15.85 9.84 10.50
CA GLU A 224 17.11 9.41 11.12
C GLU A 224 16.89 8.32 12.17
N LEU A 225 15.85 8.47 13.01
CA LEU A 225 15.47 7.46 13.99
C LEU A 225 15.07 6.14 13.34
N SER A 226 14.21 6.19 12.30
CA SER A 226 13.73 5.00 11.59
C SER A 226 14.86 4.29 10.83
N LEU A 227 15.86 5.05 10.39
CA LEU A 227 16.92 4.55 9.51
C LEU A 227 18.24 4.19 10.20
N LYS A 228 18.33 4.28 11.51
CA LYS A 228 19.56 3.99 12.29
C LYS A 228 20.24 2.66 11.96
N SER A 229 19.47 1.71 11.46
CA SER A 229 19.96 0.36 11.15
C SER A 229 20.40 0.17 9.71
N TYR A 230 20.35 1.21 8.90
CA TYR A 230 20.76 1.18 7.50
C TYR A 230 21.99 2.04 7.29
N SER A 231 22.92 1.54 6.47
CA SER A 231 24.03 2.38 5.96
C SER A 231 23.48 3.31 4.88
N THR A 232 23.40 4.60 5.18
CA THR A 232 22.86 5.60 4.26
C THR A 232 23.88 6.65 3.88
N PRO A 233 23.88 7.20 2.63
CA PRO A 233 23.03 6.79 1.50
C PRO A 233 23.31 5.35 1.03
N ILE A 234 22.29 4.65 0.50
CA ILE A 234 22.50 3.35 -0.13
C ILE A 234 23.15 3.58 -1.49
N GLN A 235 24.29 2.95 -1.73
CA GLN A 235 25.06 3.04 -2.97
C GLN A 235 25.06 1.69 -3.69
N ILE A 236 24.65 1.68 -4.95
CA ILE A 236 24.55 0.46 -5.76
C ILE A 236 25.36 0.71 -7.04
N PRO A 237 26.53 0.09 -7.19
CA PRO A 237 27.30 0.12 -8.44
C PRO A 237 26.51 -0.53 -9.57
N LEU A 238 26.56 0.04 -10.77
CA LEU A 238 25.88 -0.53 -11.94
C LEU A 238 26.37 -1.95 -12.27
N SER A 239 27.60 -2.28 -11.88
CA SER A 239 28.18 -3.62 -12.03
C SER A 239 27.52 -4.69 -11.16
N GLU A 240 26.76 -4.32 -10.14
CA GLU A 240 26.00 -5.25 -9.30
C GLU A 240 24.64 -5.61 -9.90
N PHE A 241 24.21 -4.91 -10.95
CA PHE A 241 22.95 -5.23 -11.61
C PHE A 241 23.13 -6.41 -12.57
N ALA A 242 22.30 -7.42 -12.40
CA ALA A 242 22.24 -8.58 -13.28
C ALA A 242 21.07 -8.48 -14.26
N ALA A 243 21.22 -9.04 -15.46
CA ALA A 243 20.12 -9.16 -16.40
C ALA A 243 19.03 -10.06 -15.77
N GLN A 244 17.80 -9.60 -15.76
CA GLN A 244 16.69 -10.47 -15.44
C GLN A 244 16.58 -11.55 -16.51
N PRO A 245 16.37 -12.82 -16.14
CA PRO A 245 16.01 -13.84 -17.11
C PRO A 245 14.73 -13.35 -17.82
N ILE A 246 14.76 -13.34 -19.14
CA ILE A 246 13.59 -13.08 -19.96
C ILE A 246 12.63 -14.23 -19.68
N ILE A 247 11.65 -14.06 -18.81
CA ILE A 247 10.55 -15.00 -18.66
C ILE A 247 9.69 -14.81 -19.91
N PRO A 248 9.62 -15.82 -20.81
CA PRO A 248 8.78 -15.72 -21.98
C PRO A 248 7.33 -15.52 -21.53
N PRO A 249 6.53 -14.72 -22.25
CA PRO A 249 5.16 -14.41 -21.86
C PRO A 249 4.24 -15.64 -21.74
N ASP A 250 4.67 -16.81 -22.22
CA ASP A 250 3.90 -18.06 -22.20
C ASP A 250 4.15 -18.95 -20.97
N ALA A 251 5.02 -18.58 -20.02
CA ALA A 251 5.28 -19.40 -18.81
C ALA A 251 4.32 -19.07 -17.63
N ALA A 252 3.34 -18.21 -17.82
CA ALA A 252 2.33 -17.81 -16.82
C ALA A 252 0.92 -18.33 -17.17
N ARG A 253 0.82 -19.57 -17.65
CA ARG A 253 -0.46 -20.29 -17.82
C ARG A 253 -0.57 -21.46 -16.87
#